data_871a6155b1e1a57dd237d8e88148f933
#
_entry.id   871a6155b1e1a57dd237d8e88148f933
#
_cell.length_a   1.000
_cell.length_b   1.000
_cell.length_c   1.000
_cell.angle_alpha   90.00
_cell.angle_beta   90.00
_cell.angle_gamma   90.00
#
_symmetry.space_group_name_H-M   'P 1'
#
loop_
_entity.id
_entity.type
_entity.pdbx_description
1 polymer ?
#
loop_
_entity_poly.entity_id
_entity_poly.type
_entity_poly.pdbx_seq_one_letter_code
_entity_poly.pdbx_strand_id
1 'polypeptide(L)'
;MNGPLKDILVLDLTRVLVGPYCTMILSDLGARVIKVEAPEIGDDSRKFGPFIDDQSAYFMSLNRGKESIALNLKNSEDKKIFEQILKKADVLVENFKPGTLEKWGFGWKDLCKKYPKLIYASASGFGQTGPLRELPAYDMVVQGMGGLMSVTGQPNSEPTRVGTSIGDITAGLFTAIGVNLSLIHI
;
A
#
# COMPACT_ATOMS: atom_id res chain seq x y z
N MET A 1 7.82 -16.55 -11.43
CA MET A 1 6.45 -17.03 -11.22
C MET A 1 5.69 -16.93 -12.54
N ASN A 2 4.87 -17.90 -12.87
CA ASN A 2 4.01 -17.81 -14.06
C ASN A 2 2.64 -17.31 -13.62
N GLY A 3 2.24 -16.16 -14.12
CA GLY A 3 0.95 -15.56 -13.79
C GLY A 3 0.57 -14.47 -14.79
N PRO A 4 -0.67 -13.95 -14.73
CA PRO A 4 -1.13 -12.92 -15.68
C PRO A 4 -0.30 -11.63 -15.63
N LEU A 5 0.38 -11.34 -14.51
CA LEU A 5 1.22 -10.17 -14.33
C LEU A 5 2.73 -10.47 -14.35
N LYS A 6 3.17 -11.58 -14.95
CA LYS A 6 4.57 -12.06 -14.91
C LYS A 6 5.61 -11.05 -15.41
N ASP A 7 5.23 -10.12 -16.28
CA ASP A 7 6.13 -9.14 -16.88
C ASP A 7 5.98 -7.73 -16.23
N ILE A 8 5.17 -7.61 -15.17
CA ILE A 8 4.90 -6.35 -14.47
C ILE A 8 5.82 -6.18 -13.27
N LEU A 9 6.48 -5.02 -13.20
CA LEU A 9 7.30 -4.60 -12.06
C LEU A 9 6.54 -3.58 -11.20
N VAL A 10 6.32 -3.95 -9.94
CA VAL A 10 5.65 -3.12 -8.92
C VAL A 10 6.67 -2.61 -7.92
N LEU A 11 6.74 -1.30 -7.73
CA LEU A 11 7.41 -0.68 -6.59
C LEU A 11 6.42 -0.49 -5.45
N ASP A 12 6.69 -1.12 -4.33
CA ASP A 12 5.86 -1.13 -3.13
C ASP A 12 6.49 -0.23 -2.05
N LEU A 13 5.98 1.00 -1.90
CA LEU A 13 6.35 1.93 -0.83
C LEU A 13 5.41 1.81 0.38
N THR A 14 4.53 0.82 0.37
CA THR A 14 3.46 0.70 1.36
C THR A 14 3.93 0.09 2.67
N ARG A 15 3.13 0.26 3.72
CA ARG A 15 3.37 -0.32 5.05
C ARG A 15 2.06 -0.72 5.73
N VAL A 16 2.17 -1.56 6.71
CA VAL A 16 1.12 -2.08 7.59
C VAL A 16 0.17 -3.02 6.85
N LEU A 17 -1.00 -2.57 6.34
CA LEU A 17 -2.04 -3.46 5.82
C LEU A 17 -2.54 -3.09 4.42
N VAL A 18 -3.16 -1.94 4.25
CA VAL A 18 -3.89 -1.56 3.01
C VAL A 18 -3.06 -1.78 1.74
N GLY A 19 -1.92 -1.10 1.69
CA GLY A 19 -1.03 -1.19 0.53
C GLY A 19 -0.32 -2.53 0.41
N PRO A 20 0.27 -3.09 1.50
CA PRO A 20 0.88 -4.42 1.44
C PRO A 20 -0.09 -5.51 1.01
N TYR A 21 -1.38 -5.43 1.36
CA TYR A 21 -2.40 -6.36 0.91
C TYR A 21 -2.66 -6.23 -0.61
N CYS A 22 -2.71 -4.99 -1.12
CA CYS A 22 -2.79 -4.75 -2.56
C CYS A 22 -1.59 -5.36 -3.30
N THR A 23 -0.37 -5.03 -2.88
CA THR A 23 0.85 -5.48 -3.57
C THR A 23 1.11 -6.98 -3.40
N MET A 24 0.62 -7.59 -2.32
CA MET A 24 0.57 -9.05 -2.16
C MET A 24 -0.30 -9.71 -3.24
N ILE A 25 -1.50 -9.17 -3.50
CA ILE A 25 -2.38 -9.68 -4.56
C ILE A 25 -1.69 -9.58 -5.92
N LEU A 26 -1.03 -8.46 -6.22
CA LEU A 26 -0.28 -8.31 -7.47
C LEU A 26 0.86 -9.32 -7.57
N SER A 27 1.57 -9.61 -6.46
CA SER A 27 2.60 -10.65 -6.39
C SER A 27 2.01 -12.05 -6.63
N ASP A 28 0.89 -12.37 -5.98
CA ASP A 28 0.19 -13.67 -6.17
C ASP A 28 -0.29 -13.85 -7.62
N LEU A 29 -0.59 -12.76 -8.33
CA LEU A 29 -0.92 -12.76 -9.76
C LEU A 29 0.33 -12.83 -10.66
N GLY A 30 1.53 -12.89 -10.10
CA GLY A 30 2.79 -13.11 -10.82
C GLY A 30 3.63 -11.86 -11.05
N ALA A 31 3.21 -10.68 -10.60
CA ALA A 31 4.02 -9.47 -10.68
C ALA A 31 5.30 -9.60 -9.83
N ARG A 32 6.40 -9.04 -10.33
CA ARG A 32 7.60 -8.83 -9.52
C ARG A 32 7.39 -7.62 -8.63
N VAL A 33 7.38 -7.82 -7.33
CA VAL A 33 7.17 -6.74 -6.36
C VAL A 33 8.46 -6.47 -5.60
N ILE A 34 8.94 -5.23 -5.67
CA ILE A 34 10.08 -4.74 -4.89
C ILE A 34 9.55 -3.80 -3.81
N LYS A 35 9.58 -4.26 -2.57
CA LYS A 35 9.21 -3.48 -1.39
C LYS A 35 10.37 -2.61 -0.96
N VAL A 36 10.13 -1.30 -0.91
CA VAL A 36 11.11 -0.31 -0.42
C VAL A 36 10.80 0.00 1.04
N GLU A 37 11.75 -0.30 1.91
CA GLU A 37 11.60 -0.15 3.35
C GLU A 37 12.59 0.88 3.89
N ALA A 38 12.22 1.54 5.00
CA ALA A 38 13.15 2.42 5.69
C ALA A 38 14.32 1.60 6.29
N PRO A 39 15.59 2.05 6.14
CA PRO A 39 16.72 1.38 6.79
C PRO A 39 16.50 1.21 8.29
N GLU A 40 17.01 0.13 8.86
CA GLU A 40 16.97 -0.23 10.30
C GLU A 40 15.57 -0.49 10.88
N ILE A 41 14.55 0.22 10.43
CA ILE A 41 13.19 0.16 10.99
C ILE A 41 12.33 -0.84 10.21
N GLY A 42 12.42 -0.82 8.88
CA GLY A 42 11.57 -1.59 7.99
C GLY A 42 10.11 -1.13 7.98
N ASP A 43 9.22 -2.05 7.65
CA ASP A 43 7.77 -1.88 7.79
C ASP A 43 7.38 -2.02 9.27
N ASP A 44 6.51 -1.14 9.75
CA ASP A 44 6.03 -1.14 11.15
C ASP A 44 5.43 -2.50 11.54
N SER A 45 4.81 -3.20 10.59
CA SER A 45 4.20 -4.53 10.81
C SER A 45 5.22 -5.64 11.14
N ARG A 46 6.51 -5.42 10.93
CA ARG A 46 7.56 -6.34 11.40
C ARG A 46 7.59 -6.49 12.93
N LYS A 47 7.01 -5.51 13.64
CA LYS A 47 6.89 -5.49 15.10
C LYS A 47 5.52 -5.95 15.62
N PHE A 48 4.63 -6.39 14.74
CA PHE A 48 3.27 -6.83 15.12
C PHE A 48 3.27 -8.35 15.32
N GLY A 49 2.75 -8.78 16.48
CA GLY A 49 2.53 -10.21 16.76
C GLY A 49 1.34 -10.80 15.97
N PRO A 50 1.17 -12.12 16.00
CA PRO A 50 2.04 -13.09 16.68
C PRO A 50 3.39 -13.27 15.99
N PHE A 51 4.38 -13.79 16.74
CA PHE A 51 5.74 -14.05 16.24
C PHE A 51 5.97 -15.55 16.07
N ILE A 52 6.67 -15.93 15.03
CA ILE A 52 7.15 -17.27 14.72
C ILE A 52 8.67 -17.12 14.45
N ASP A 53 9.50 -17.78 15.23
CA ASP A 53 10.98 -17.66 15.14
C ASP A 53 11.44 -16.19 15.05
N ASP A 54 10.99 -15.37 15.98
CA ASP A 54 11.25 -13.92 16.09
C ASP A 54 10.77 -13.07 14.89
N GLN A 55 10.01 -13.68 13.96
CA GLN A 55 9.45 -12.96 12.83
C GLN A 55 7.94 -12.74 12.96
N SER A 56 7.49 -11.56 12.59
CA SER A 56 6.08 -11.22 12.59
C SER A 56 5.30 -12.07 11.58
N ALA A 57 4.39 -12.92 12.06
CA ALA A 57 3.47 -13.65 11.18
C ALA A 57 2.55 -12.71 10.41
N TYR A 58 2.23 -11.56 11.00
CA TYR A 58 1.46 -10.50 10.33
C TYR A 58 2.22 -9.96 9.11
N PHE A 59 3.50 -9.59 9.29
CA PHE A 59 4.34 -9.12 8.18
C PHE A 59 4.50 -10.19 7.10
N MET A 60 4.81 -11.43 7.49
CA MET A 60 5.02 -12.54 6.55
C MET A 60 3.77 -12.82 5.70
N SER A 61 2.57 -12.78 6.30
CA SER A 61 1.33 -13.06 5.59
C SER A 61 1.03 -12.07 4.46
N LEU A 62 1.42 -10.80 4.64
CA LEU A 62 1.12 -9.70 3.71
C LEU A 62 2.26 -9.42 2.71
N ASN A 63 3.47 -9.91 2.99
CA ASN A 63 4.65 -9.57 2.19
C ASN A 63 5.31 -10.79 1.54
N ARG A 64 4.63 -11.93 1.51
CA ARG A 64 5.10 -13.11 0.79
C ARG A 64 5.32 -12.82 -0.69
N GLY A 65 6.35 -13.41 -1.26
CA GLY A 65 6.67 -13.28 -2.69
C GLY A 65 7.28 -11.95 -3.10
N LYS A 66 7.49 -11.01 -2.16
CA LYS A 66 8.11 -9.72 -2.43
C LYS A 66 9.61 -9.76 -2.19
N GLU A 67 10.36 -9.04 -3.03
CA GLU A 67 11.75 -8.67 -2.77
C GLU A 67 11.76 -7.42 -1.87
N SER A 68 12.81 -7.23 -1.06
CA SER A 68 12.95 -6.05 -0.21
C SER A 68 14.25 -5.33 -0.47
N ILE A 69 14.21 -3.99 -0.47
CA ILE A 69 15.36 -3.10 -0.51
C ILE A 69 15.21 -2.01 0.55
N ALA A 70 16.27 -1.76 1.30
CA ALA A 70 16.29 -0.69 2.29
C ALA A 70 16.80 0.62 1.67
N LEU A 71 15.95 1.65 1.60
CA LEU A 71 16.30 2.97 1.07
C LEU A 71 15.71 4.09 1.93
N ASN A 72 16.53 5.08 2.25
CA ASN A 72 16.08 6.31 2.89
C ASN A 72 15.75 7.38 1.84
N LEU A 73 14.48 7.46 1.46
CA LEU A 73 14.01 8.42 0.45
C LEU A 73 14.10 9.90 0.87
N LYS A 74 14.70 10.21 2.02
CA LYS A 74 15.11 11.57 2.41
C LYS A 74 16.56 11.86 2.01
N ASN A 75 17.35 10.83 1.76
CA ASN A 75 18.76 10.91 1.37
C ASN A 75 18.90 11.03 -0.17
N SER A 76 19.78 11.89 -0.65
CA SER A 76 19.98 12.14 -2.08
C SER A 76 20.53 10.92 -2.84
N GLU A 77 21.42 10.15 -2.23
CA GLU A 77 22.02 8.97 -2.88
C GLU A 77 20.97 7.85 -3.04
N ASP A 78 20.20 7.58 -1.99
CA ASP A 78 19.14 6.56 -2.02
C ASP A 78 18.01 6.95 -2.98
N LYS A 79 17.70 8.25 -3.11
CA LYS A 79 16.78 8.75 -4.13
C LYS A 79 17.25 8.44 -5.55
N LYS A 80 18.54 8.54 -5.83
CA LYS A 80 19.09 8.19 -7.15
C LYS A 80 18.91 6.70 -7.44
N ILE A 81 19.15 5.84 -6.44
CA ILE A 81 18.93 4.39 -6.57
C ILE A 81 17.45 4.12 -6.81
N PHE A 82 16.57 4.68 -5.99
CA PHE A 82 15.13 4.55 -6.14
C PHE A 82 14.66 4.97 -7.54
N GLU A 83 15.14 6.10 -8.04
CA GLU A 83 14.78 6.60 -9.36
C GLU A 83 15.23 5.68 -10.51
N GLN A 84 16.38 5.01 -10.35
CA GLN A 84 16.83 4.03 -11.35
C GLN A 84 15.89 2.81 -11.42
N ILE A 85 15.34 2.38 -10.28
CA ILE A 85 14.37 1.30 -10.24
C ILE A 85 13.01 1.80 -10.77
N LEU A 86 12.59 2.99 -10.36
CA LEU A 86 11.33 3.60 -10.77
C LEU A 86 11.21 3.76 -12.30
N LYS A 87 12.32 4.06 -12.98
CA LYS A 87 12.36 4.11 -14.47
C LYS A 87 11.94 2.81 -15.15
N LYS A 88 12.03 1.69 -14.46
CA LYS A 88 11.72 0.35 -14.98
C LYS A 88 10.39 -0.17 -14.45
N ALA A 89 9.80 0.53 -13.49
CA ALA A 89 8.57 0.11 -12.84
C ALA A 89 7.34 0.45 -13.70
N ASP A 90 6.39 -0.45 -13.73
CA ASP A 90 5.09 -0.26 -14.35
C ASP A 90 4.10 0.34 -13.35
N VAL A 91 4.24 -0.02 -12.08
CA VAL A 91 3.33 0.38 -11.00
C VAL A 91 4.12 0.88 -9.80
N LEU A 92 3.70 1.99 -9.23
CA LEU A 92 4.13 2.49 -7.92
C LEU A 92 2.92 2.49 -7.00
N VAL A 93 3.03 1.82 -5.85
CA VAL A 93 1.98 1.78 -4.82
C VAL A 93 2.49 2.42 -3.54
N GLU A 94 1.71 3.33 -2.97
CA GLU A 94 2.03 3.99 -1.70
C GLU A 94 0.78 4.14 -0.82
N ASN A 95 0.97 4.20 0.49
CA ASN A 95 -0.11 4.47 1.45
C ASN A 95 0.32 5.44 2.56
N PHE A 96 1.12 6.42 2.19
CA PHE A 96 1.52 7.50 3.09
C PHE A 96 0.40 8.54 3.27
N LYS A 97 0.59 9.41 4.24
CA LYS A 97 -0.22 10.61 4.36
C LYS A 97 -0.07 11.47 3.09
N PRO A 98 -1.17 12.04 2.55
CA PRO A 98 -1.10 12.94 1.40
C PRO A 98 0.00 14.01 1.52
N GLY A 99 0.69 14.28 0.44
CA GLY A 99 1.80 15.22 0.40
C GLY A 99 3.16 14.66 0.84
N THR A 100 3.25 13.41 1.30
CA THR A 100 4.53 12.84 1.75
C THR A 100 5.48 12.59 0.59
N LEU A 101 5.04 11.94 -0.47
CA LEU A 101 5.89 11.68 -1.64
C LEU A 101 6.23 12.96 -2.41
N GLU A 102 5.32 13.94 -2.42
CA GLU A 102 5.60 15.27 -2.97
C GLU A 102 6.78 15.93 -2.28
N LYS A 103 6.83 15.88 -0.94
CA LYS A 103 7.96 16.43 -0.14
C LYS A 103 9.28 15.72 -0.43
N TRP A 104 9.22 14.44 -0.84
CA TRP A 104 10.42 13.69 -1.21
C TRP A 104 10.82 13.85 -2.67
N GLY A 105 9.99 14.52 -3.49
CA GLY A 105 10.23 14.75 -4.92
C GLY A 105 9.66 13.66 -5.83
N PHE A 106 8.75 12.83 -5.31
CA PHE A 106 8.11 11.73 -6.04
C PHE A 106 6.59 11.86 -6.08
N GLY A 107 6.07 13.09 -6.10
CA GLY A 107 4.65 13.35 -6.20
C GLY A 107 4.09 13.02 -7.58
N TRP A 108 2.80 12.67 -7.62
CA TRP A 108 2.11 12.31 -8.87
C TRP A 108 2.29 13.33 -9.99
N LYS A 109 2.16 14.63 -9.69
CA LYS A 109 2.24 15.71 -10.69
C LYS A 109 3.56 15.75 -11.47
N ASP A 110 4.65 15.32 -10.84
CA ASP A 110 5.97 15.26 -11.44
C ASP A 110 6.20 13.92 -12.11
N LEU A 111 5.81 12.84 -11.44
CA LEU A 111 5.99 11.47 -11.95
C LEU A 111 5.17 11.20 -13.20
N CYS A 112 3.92 11.68 -13.30
CA CYS A 112 3.09 11.47 -14.49
C CYS A 112 3.64 12.14 -15.74
N LYS A 113 4.38 13.26 -15.59
CA LYS A 113 5.07 13.92 -16.70
C LYS A 113 6.35 13.19 -17.10
N LYS A 114 7.11 12.70 -16.10
CA LYS A 114 8.41 12.07 -16.30
C LYS A 114 8.28 10.62 -16.77
N TYR A 115 7.26 9.92 -16.29
CA TYR A 115 6.98 8.51 -16.55
C TYR A 115 5.50 8.33 -16.94
N PRO A 116 5.09 8.70 -18.15
CA PRO A 116 3.68 8.76 -18.54
C PRO A 116 2.98 7.39 -18.58
N LYS A 117 3.74 6.30 -18.58
CA LYS A 117 3.20 4.93 -18.50
C LYS A 117 3.14 4.38 -17.09
N LEU A 118 3.69 5.09 -16.09
CA LEU A 118 3.67 4.64 -14.71
C LEU A 118 2.27 4.72 -14.13
N ILE A 119 1.77 3.62 -13.64
CA ILE A 119 0.56 3.59 -12.83
C ILE A 119 0.95 3.98 -11.40
N TYR A 120 0.37 5.08 -10.90
CA TYR A 120 0.59 5.56 -9.55
C TYR A 120 -0.65 5.28 -8.71
N ALA A 121 -0.57 4.33 -7.81
CA ALA A 121 -1.64 3.94 -6.91
C ALA A 121 -1.39 4.48 -5.49
N SER A 122 -2.25 5.39 -5.04
CA SER A 122 -2.18 5.97 -3.70
C SER A 122 -3.40 5.56 -2.89
N ALA A 123 -3.17 4.81 -1.81
CA ALA A 123 -4.20 4.38 -0.88
C ALA A 123 -4.14 5.22 0.40
N SER A 124 -5.10 6.09 0.62
CA SER A 124 -5.21 6.90 1.83
C SER A 124 -6.64 6.91 2.36
N GLY A 125 -6.79 7.11 3.67
CA GLY A 125 -8.06 6.91 4.34
C GLY A 125 -9.22 7.75 3.82
N PHE A 126 -8.97 9.00 3.41
CA PHE A 126 -9.98 9.91 2.88
C PHE A 126 -9.66 10.39 1.45
N GLY A 127 -8.73 9.70 0.76
CA GLY A 127 -8.32 10.06 -0.60
C GLY A 127 -7.36 11.25 -0.64
N GLN A 128 -7.01 11.67 -1.85
CA GLN A 128 -6.04 12.75 -2.10
C GLN A 128 -6.70 14.13 -2.21
N THR A 129 -8.02 14.18 -2.23
CA THR A 129 -8.83 15.41 -2.40
C THR A 129 -9.92 15.47 -1.33
N GLY A 130 -10.60 16.62 -1.23
CA GLY A 130 -11.69 16.80 -0.28
C GLY A 130 -11.26 17.32 1.08
N PRO A 131 -12.24 17.68 1.93
CA PRO A 131 -11.99 18.39 3.21
C PRO A 131 -11.31 17.51 4.27
N LEU A 132 -11.47 16.20 4.21
CA LEU A 132 -10.92 15.27 5.21
C LEU A 132 -9.58 14.66 4.82
N ARG A 133 -9.02 14.98 3.65
CA ARG A 133 -7.80 14.35 3.11
C ARG A 133 -6.60 14.35 4.06
N GLU A 134 -6.51 15.36 4.94
CA GLU A 134 -5.39 15.50 5.89
C GLU A 134 -5.58 14.69 7.18
N LEU A 135 -6.78 14.16 7.41
CA LEU A 135 -7.07 13.39 8.61
C LEU A 135 -6.50 11.97 8.50
N PRO A 136 -5.94 11.42 9.59
CA PRO A 136 -5.61 10.01 9.65
C PRO A 136 -6.89 9.18 9.66
N ALA A 137 -6.90 8.08 8.93
CA ALA A 137 -7.97 7.11 8.98
C ALA A 137 -7.38 5.75 9.37
N TYR A 138 -7.73 5.30 10.56
CA TYR A 138 -7.52 3.93 10.98
C TYR A 138 -8.78 3.11 10.68
N ASP A 139 -8.64 1.83 10.48
CA ASP A 139 -9.75 0.92 10.16
C ASP A 139 -10.99 1.15 11.05
N MET A 140 -10.79 1.22 12.37
CA MET A 140 -11.89 1.44 13.31
C MET A 140 -12.61 2.77 13.10
N VAL A 141 -11.87 3.83 12.73
CA VAL A 141 -12.45 5.15 12.44
C VAL A 141 -13.33 5.09 11.19
N VAL A 142 -12.85 4.44 10.13
CA VAL A 142 -13.63 4.32 8.88
C VAL A 142 -14.82 3.38 9.03
N GLN A 143 -14.71 2.32 9.83
CA GLN A 143 -15.87 1.47 10.18
C GLN A 143 -16.97 2.27 10.89
N GLY A 144 -16.58 3.13 11.83
CA GLY A 144 -17.54 4.00 12.57
C GLY A 144 -18.16 5.06 11.64
N MET A 145 -17.32 5.82 10.93
CA MET A 145 -17.79 6.89 10.04
C MET A 145 -18.60 6.36 8.84
N GLY A 146 -18.25 5.18 8.33
CA GLY A 146 -18.94 4.52 7.23
C GLY A 146 -20.24 3.82 7.64
N GLY A 147 -20.61 3.83 8.92
CA GLY A 147 -21.83 3.23 9.42
C GLY A 147 -21.79 1.70 9.57
N LEU A 148 -20.67 1.05 9.26
CA LEU A 148 -20.56 -0.41 9.33
C LEU A 148 -20.81 -0.94 10.75
N MET A 149 -20.36 -0.21 11.78
CA MET A 149 -20.58 -0.59 13.17
C MET A 149 -22.06 -0.56 13.57
N SER A 150 -22.86 0.31 12.96
CA SER A 150 -24.30 0.45 13.27
C SER A 150 -25.15 -0.72 12.76
N VAL A 151 -24.63 -1.49 11.81
CA VAL A 151 -25.31 -2.64 11.21
C VAL A 151 -24.64 -3.98 11.58
N THR A 152 -23.68 -3.95 12.51
CA THR A 152 -22.93 -5.12 12.98
C THR A 152 -23.25 -5.36 14.46
N GLY A 153 -23.48 -6.62 14.82
CA GLY A 153 -23.80 -7.04 16.20
C GLY A 153 -25.18 -7.63 16.34
N GLN A 154 -25.62 -7.82 17.59
CA GLN A 154 -26.96 -8.33 17.90
C GLN A 154 -28.00 -7.21 17.87
N PRO A 155 -29.28 -7.52 17.62
CA PRO A 155 -30.35 -6.53 17.71
C PRO A 155 -30.32 -5.80 19.07
N ASN A 156 -30.42 -4.46 19.04
CA ASN A 156 -30.39 -3.58 20.21
C ASN A 156 -29.07 -3.60 21.03
N SER A 157 -27.97 -4.10 20.44
CA SER A 157 -26.65 -3.98 21.06
C SER A 157 -25.99 -2.65 20.73
N GLU A 158 -24.94 -2.30 21.49
CA GLU A 158 -24.05 -1.18 21.14
C GLU A 158 -23.39 -1.42 19.76
N PRO A 159 -23.10 -0.35 19.00
CA PRO A 159 -22.42 -0.45 17.71
C PRO A 159 -21.12 -1.26 17.84
N THR A 160 -20.99 -2.29 17.02
CA THR A 160 -19.89 -3.27 17.15
C THR A 160 -19.01 -3.25 15.92
N ARG A 161 -17.69 -3.17 16.12
CA ARG A 161 -16.75 -3.27 14.99
C ARG A 161 -16.71 -4.69 14.41
N VAL A 162 -16.45 -4.82 13.14
CA VAL A 162 -16.03 -6.08 12.51
C VAL A 162 -14.66 -6.49 13.08
N GLY A 163 -14.48 -7.75 13.42
CA GLY A 163 -13.30 -8.26 14.11
C GLY A 163 -11.99 -8.12 13.32
N THR A 164 -12.07 -8.20 11.99
CA THR A 164 -10.93 -7.91 11.10
C THR A 164 -10.92 -6.45 10.66
N SER A 165 -9.77 -5.94 10.18
CA SER A 165 -9.63 -4.60 9.59
C SER A 165 -10.26 -4.55 8.20
N ILE A 166 -11.59 -4.64 8.15
CA ILE A 166 -12.35 -4.78 6.89
C ILE A 166 -12.24 -3.55 5.99
N GLY A 167 -12.15 -2.35 6.58
CA GLY A 167 -11.94 -1.11 5.83
C GLY A 167 -10.59 -1.12 5.10
N ASP A 168 -9.53 -1.49 5.81
CA ASP A 168 -8.19 -1.60 5.25
C ASP A 168 -8.12 -2.67 4.15
N ILE A 169 -8.65 -3.87 4.41
CA ILE A 169 -8.66 -4.99 3.46
C ILE A 169 -9.42 -4.59 2.19
N THR A 170 -10.60 -4.00 2.34
CA THR A 170 -11.43 -3.58 1.20
C THR A 170 -10.73 -2.49 0.39
N ALA A 171 -10.13 -1.50 1.04
CA ALA A 171 -9.34 -0.47 0.36
C ALA A 171 -8.17 -1.08 -0.43
N GLY A 172 -7.47 -2.06 0.14
CA GLY A 172 -6.41 -2.80 -0.54
C GLY A 172 -6.90 -3.58 -1.77
N LEU A 173 -8.06 -4.25 -1.65
CA LEU A 173 -8.71 -4.95 -2.76
C LEU A 173 -9.07 -3.99 -3.89
N PHE A 174 -9.77 -2.88 -3.59
CA PHE A 174 -10.13 -1.89 -4.61
C PHE A 174 -8.91 -1.23 -5.24
N THR A 175 -7.84 -1.02 -4.48
CA THR A 175 -6.57 -0.52 -5.04
C THR A 175 -5.98 -1.53 -6.04
N ALA A 176 -5.97 -2.83 -5.71
CA ALA A 176 -5.51 -3.86 -6.63
C ALA A 176 -6.39 -3.96 -7.88
N ILE A 177 -7.72 -3.85 -7.75
CA ILE A 177 -8.66 -3.80 -8.88
C ILE A 177 -8.35 -2.59 -9.78
N GLY A 178 -8.17 -1.41 -9.19
CA GLY A 178 -7.83 -0.18 -9.92
C GLY A 178 -6.52 -0.29 -10.69
N VAL A 179 -5.48 -0.88 -10.08
CA VAL A 179 -4.20 -1.14 -10.75
C VAL A 179 -4.39 -2.08 -11.93
N ASN A 180 -5.08 -3.21 -11.76
CA ASN A 180 -5.33 -4.17 -12.85
C ASN A 180 -6.15 -3.53 -13.98
N LEU A 181 -7.18 -2.73 -13.66
CA LEU A 181 -7.96 -2.01 -14.65
C LEU A 181 -7.09 -1.02 -15.43
N SER A 182 -6.18 -0.31 -14.76
CA SER A 182 -5.25 0.62 -15.41
C SER A 182 -4.27 -0.11 -16.34
N LEU A 183 -3.77 -1.28 -15.95
CA LEU A 183 -2.91 -2.12 -16.78
C LEU A 183 -3.58 -2.58 -18.09
N ILE A 184 -4.89 -2.78 -18.08
CA ILE A 184 -5.65 -3.13 -19.30
C ILE A 184 -5.63 -1.99 -20.33
N HIS A 185 -5.57 -0.74 -19.88
CA HIS A 185 -5.62 0.45 -20.73
C HIS A 185 -4.23 0.96 -21.18
N ILE A 186 -3.18 0.42 -20.62
CA ILE A 186 -1.80 0.74 -20.99
C ILE A 186 -1.26 -0.34 -21.94
#